data_f03000fcdad3fbaa6f9799244b410362
#
_entry.id   f03000fcdad3fbaa6f9799244b410362
#
_cell.length_a   1.000
_cell.length_b   1.000
_cell.length_c   1.000
_cell.angle_alpha   90.00
_cell.angle_beta   90.00
_cell.angle_gamma   90.00
#
_symmetry.space_group_name_H-M   'P 1'
#
loop_
_entity.id
_entity.type
_entity.pdbx_description
1 polymer ?
#
loop_
_entity_poly.entity_id
_entity_poly.type
_entity_poly.pdbx_seq_one_letter_code
_entity_poly.pdbx_strand_id
1 'polypeptide(L)'
;MGEYIGDYTRKAMELFNFSSFRFQRSIVKAMGMVKYAAAKVNSQLSLLPSDVAEAIMKASWELVEGKLDEWVVVDVIQTGSGTGLNMNINEVIAKRASELLGRVVHPNDHVNMGQSSNDVVPTAIRVATYLEVESSLIPALTDFTRLLEDKAVEYGDLVKPGRTHLRDALPVTLGQEFKAYAGMFLRDTEFLKSALERIRELPIGGTAVGTGLNTHPRFGELVVEELRRLTGLPFRRGNSFVGMRSLTDVYMVSSAMKAIALDLIRLCNDLRLMYSGPNTGLNEIDIPQEIPGSSIMPGKENPVIVEASMLAAVQVIGLDTAVSLAVNLGEFELSMGIPLTGYDIILEVQLLSGALRQLGEYVIARVKPNKERMRKLAESSTALITMISPLVGYDKASMLSKAVNIRDALRGLGISENEINRILNLKRLTEPGIITRELGK
;
A
#
# COMPACT_ATOMS: atom_id res chain seq x y z
N MET A 1 9.52 9.09 36.76
CA MET A 1 10.03 9.77 35.56
C MET A 1 9.41 11.16 35.53
N GLY A 2 10.21 12.20 35.24
CA GLY A 2 9.70 13.57 35.09
C GLY A 2 8.90 13.72 33.80
N GLU A 3 8.07 14.76 33.70
CA GLU A 3 7.35 15.12 32.50
C GLU A 3 8.33 15.67 31.44
N TYR A 4 8.37 15.06 30.24
CA TYR A 4 9.33 15.44 29.18
C TYR A 4 8.80 16.50 28.19
N ILE A 5 7.55 16.97 28.32
CA ILE A 5 7.01 18.09 27.53
C ILE A 5 7.36 19.43 28.13
N GLY A 6 7.60 20.43 27.30
CA GLY A 6 7.90 21.82 27.69
C GLY A 6 6.71 22.76 27.49
N ASP A 7 6.98 24.05 27.63
CA ASP A 7 5.93 25.08 27.54
C ASP A 7 5.37 25.25 26.14
N TYR A 8 6.23 25.07 25.12
CA TYR A 8 5.77 25.10 23.73
C TYR A 8 4.79 23.96 23.44
N THR A 9 5.13 22.73 23.83
CA THR A 9 4.25 21.57 23.63
C THR A 9 2.91 21.73 24.36
N ARG A 10 2.92 22.21 25.62
CA ARG A 10 1.67 22.48 26.37
C ARG A 10 0.80 23.51 25.65
N LYS A 11 1.41 24.58 25.13
CA LYS A 11 0.67 25.60 24.37
C LYS A 11 0.17 25.08 23.03
N ALA A 12 0.96 24.24 22.34
CA ALA A 12 0.54 23.59 21.11
C ALA A 12 -0.66 22.65 21.32
N MET A 13 -0.67 21.86 22.40
CA MET A 13 -1.80 21.00 22.77
C MET A 13 -3.08 21.79 23.06
N GLU A 14 -2.95 22.97 23.65
CA GLU A 14 -4.09 23.88 23.90
C GLU A 14 -4.65 24.46 22.60
N LEU A 15 -3.77 24.94 21.71
CA LEU A 15 -4.16 25.66 20.49
C LEU A 15 -4.56 24.70 19.35
N PHE A 16 -3.90 23.57 19.21
CA PHE A 16 -4.13 22.58 18.16
C PHE A 16 -4.86 21.34 18.75
N ASN A 17 -6.09 21.54 19.17
CA ASN A 17 -6.98 20.49 19.67
C ASN A 17 -8.13 20.28 18.67
N PHE A 18 -7.77 19.90 17.41
CA PHE A 18 -8.71 19.72 16.32
C PHE A 18 -9.16 18.27 16.17
N SER A 19 -8.31 17.32 16.56
CA SER A 19 -8.59 15.89 16.39
C SER A 19 -7.97 15.05 17.51
N SER A 20 -8.23 13.74 17.45
CA SER A 20 -7.54 12.74 18.28
C SER A 20 -6.33 12.13 17.54
N PHE A 21 -5.97 12.61 16.35
CA PHE A 21 -4.88 12.06 15.59
C PHE A 21 -3.54 12.31 16.26
N ARG A 22 -2.70 11.27 16.28
CA ARG A 22 -1.32 11.34 16.78
C ARG A 22 -0.38 10.76 15.74
N PHE A 23 0.84 11.29 15.66
CA PHE A 23 1.82 10.80 14.71
C PHE A 23 2.16 9.33 14.98
N GLN A 24 2.17 8.53 13.90
CA GLN A 24 2.50 7.12 13.98
C GLN A 24 3.96 6.95 14.40
N ARG A 25 4.22 5.78 14.99
CA ARG A 25 5.54 5.39 15.51
C ARG A 25 6.68 5.55 14.51
N SER A 26 6.46 5.28 13.24
CA SER A 26 7.44 5.41 12.17
C SER A 26 7.89 6.86 11.95
N ILE A 27 6.98 7.84 12.04
CA ILE A 27 7.31 9.26 11.94
C ILE A 27 8.14 9.70 13.16
N VAL A 28 7.72 9.31 14.37
CA VAL A 28 8.44 9.59 15.60
C VAL A 28 9.86 9.00 15.56
N LYS A 29 9.97 7.75 15.11
CA LYS A 29 11.25 7.06 14.89
C LYS A 29 12.15 7.81 13.91
N ALA A 30 11.62 8.23 12.77
CA ALA A 30 12.37 8.98 11.77
C ALA A 30 12.83 10.35 12.29
N MET A 31 11.97 11.07 13.03
CA MET A 31 12.34 12.31 13.73
C MET A 31 13.52 12.06 14.69
N GLY A 32 13.45 11.01 15.50
CA GLY A 32 14.55 10.61 16.39
C GLY A 32 15.85 10.35 15.64
N MET A 33 15.80 9.65 14.48
CA MET A 33 16.97 9.40 13.64
C MET A 33 17.57 10.69 13.07
N VAL A 34 16.72 11.63 12.62
CA VAL A 34 17.18 12.94 12.13
C VAL A 34 17.87 13.73 13.25
N LYS A 35 17.30 13.76 14.46
CA LYS A 35 17.89 14.45 15.61
C LYS A 35 19.21 13.81 16.06
N TYR A 36 19.28 12.50 16.08
CA TYR A 36 20.52 11.76 16.33
C TYR A 36 21.62 12.14 15.31
N ALA A 37 21.29 12.08 14.01
CA ALA A 37 22.23 12.39 12.95
C ALA A 37 22.69 13.86 13.01
N ALA A 38 21.78 14.79 13.26
CA ALA A 38 22.09 16.21 13.39
C ALA A 38 23.03 16.50 14.57
N ALA A 39 22.77 15.93 15.74
CA ALA A 39 23.64 16.11 16.92
C ALA A 39 25.05 15.56 16.68
N LYS A 40 25.14 14.35 16.11
CA LYS A 40 26.41 13.73 15.74
C LYS A 40 27.23 14.59 14.79
N VAL A 41 26.58 15.06 13.71
CA VAL A 41 27.24 15.88 12.69
C VAL A 41 27.68 17.24 13.25
N ASN A 42 26.81 17.90 14.03
CA ASN A 42 27.18 19.17 14.67
C ASN A 42 28.43 19.02 15.62
N SER A 43 28.55 17.88 16.31
CA SER A 43 29.73 17.57 17.10
C SER A 43 30.95 17.33 16.22
N GLN A 44 30.86 16.57 15.15
CA GLN A 44 31.92 16.33 14.18
C GLN A 44 32.45 17.64 13.54
N LEU A 45 31.55 18.60 13.34
CA LEU A 45 31.85 19.91 12.82
C LEU A 45 32.33 20.91 13.90
N SER A 46 32.51 20.45 15.15
CA SER A 46 32.92 21.25 16.29
C SER A 46 32.01 22.42 16.64
N LEU A 47 30.70 22.30 16.26
CA LEU A 47 29.68 23.29 16.56
C LEU A 47 28.91 23.00 17.86
N LEU A 48 28.85 21.73 18.26
CA LEU A 48 28.19 21.29 19.47
C LEU A 48 29.21 20.56 20.35
N PRO A 49 29.33 20.88 21.67
CA PRO A 49 30.21 20.16 22.60
C PRO A 49 29.92 18.67 22.59
N SER A 50 30.98 17.85 22.63
CA SER A 50 30.83 16.39 22.44
C SER A 50 29.96 15.74 23.51
N ASP A 51 30.06 16.17 24.77
CA ASP A 51 29.25 15.66 25.88
C ASP A 51 27.77 15.99 25.74
N VAL A 52 27.43 17.19 25.24
CA VAL A 52 26.06 17.60 24.92
C VAL A 52 25.53 16.78 23.74
N ALA A 53 26.34 16.61 22.70
CA ALA A 53 25.97 15.81 21.54
C ALA A 53 25.70 14.34 21.90
N GLU A 54 26.55 13.73 22.73
CA GLU A 54 26.35 12.36 23.22
C GLU A 54 25.05 12.20 24.01
N ALA A 55 24.73 13.17 24.88
CA ALA A 55 23.49 13.16 25.65
C ALA A 55 22.25 13.27 24.70
N ILE A 56 22.31 14.17 23.71
CA ILE A 56 21.23 14.30 22.68
C ILE A 56 21.12 13.02 21.83
N MET A 57 22.24 12.44 21.42
CA MET A 57 22.22 11.18 20.64
C MET A 57 21.59 10.04 21.42
N LYS A 58 21.92 9.90 22.73
CA LYS A 58 21.30 8.88 23.60
C LYS A 58 19.80 9.10 23.76
N ALA A 59 19.37 10.32 24.06
CA ALA A 59 17.93 10.65 24.18
C ALA A 59 17.19 10.46 22.86
N SER A 60 17.77 10.86 21.73
CA SER A 60 17.22 10.64 20.41
C SER A 60 17.08 9.14 20.07
N TRP A 61 18.04 8.32 20.52
CA TRP A 61 17.99 6.89 20.31
C TRP A 61 16.93 6.20 21.19
N GLU A 62 16.72 6.67 22.41
CA GLU A 62 15.57 6.23 23.24
C GLU A 62 14.22 6.52 22.56
N LEU A 63 14.12 7.64 21.84
CA LEU A 63 12.95 7.95 21.00
C LEU A 63 12.85 7.00 19.79
N VAL A 64 13.99 6.69 19.13
CA VAL A 64 14.05 5.69 18.04
C VAL A 64 13.60 4.31 18.52
N GLU A 65 13.88 3.94 19.77
CA GLU A 65 13.46 2.67 20.39
C GLU A 65 12.02 2.69 20.93
N GLY A 66 11.32 3.83 20.93
CA GLY A 66 9.95 3.97 21.40
C GLY A 66 9.78 4.22 22.90
N LYS A 67 10.87 4.41 23.63
CA LYS A 67 10.86 4.60 25.08
C LYS A 67 10.25 5.95 25.53
N LEU A 68 10.12 6.88 24.59
CA LEU A 68 9.64 8.25 24.82
C LEU A 68 8.39 8.59 24.00
N ASP A 69 7.77 7.61 23.35
CA ASP A 69 6.61 7.82 22.45
C ASP A 69 5.41 8.47 23.18
N GLU A 70 5.20 8.13 24.45
CA GLU A 70 4.11 8.69 25.28
C GLU A 70 4.16 10.23 25.42
N TRP A 71 5.34 10.82 25.16
CA TRP A 71 5.55 12.26 25.26
C TRP A 71 5.42 13.00 23.92
N VAL A 72 5.16 12.29 22.82
CA VAL A 72 4.85 12.88 21.50
C VAL A 72 3.33 13.02 21.39
N VAL A 73 2.82 14.14 21.87
CA VAL A 73 1.39 14.31 22.22
C VAL A 73 0.64 15.32 21.35
N VAL A 74 1.31 15.99 20.44
CA VAL A 74 0.69 17.04 19.60
C VAL A 74 -0.24 16.45 18.53
N ASP A 75 -1.30 17.19 18.22
CA ASP A 75 -2.24 16.85 17.16
C ASP A 75 -1.55 16.89 15.79
N VAL A 76 -1.97 16.04 14.86
CA VAL A 76 -1.53 16.06 13.46
C VAL A 76 -2.02 17.32 12.75
N ILE A 77 -3.23 17.78 13.07
CA ILE A 77 -3.81 19.02 12.53
C ILE A 77 -3.23 20.19 13.31
N GLN A 78 -2.14 20.73 12.81
CA GLN A 78 -1.33 21.74 13.47
C GLN A 78 -0.69 22.75 12.48
N THR A 79 0.39 23.40 12.89
CA THR A 79 1.20 24.28 12.03
C THR A 79 1.64 23.52 10.76
N GLY A 80 1.37 24.06 9.60
CA GLY A 80 1.52 23.39 8.30
C GLY A 80 2.93 22.87 7.97
N SER A 81 3.97 23.48 8.54
CA SER A 81 5.37 23.01 8.44
C SER A 81 5.72 21.87 9.41
N GLY A 82 4.81 21.51 10.34
CA GLY A 82 5.09 20.53 11.39
C GLY A 82 5.88 21.09 12.57
N THR A 83 5.87 22.41 12.78
CA THR A 83 6.61 23.04 13.90
C THR A 83 6.17 22.49 15.25
N GLY A 84 4.88 22.20 15.45
CA GLY A 84 4.39 21.58 16.67
C GLY A 84 5.08 20.25 16.97
N LEU A 85 5.16 19.36 15.97
CA LEU A 85 5.88 18.09 16.09
C LEU A 85 7.37 18.29 16.35
N ASN A 86 8.05 19.14 15.56
CA ASN A 86 9.47 19.37 15.70
C ASN A 86 9.83 19.93 17.09
N MET A 87 9.04 20.89 17.60
CA MET A 87 9.27 21.46 18.92
C MET A 87 8.96 20.47 20.07
N ASN A 88 7.90 19.69 19.94
CA ASN A 88 7.60 18.63 20.91
C ASN A 88 8.76 17.64 21.01
N ILE A 89 9.26 17.16 19.87
CA ILE A 89 10.43 16.26 19.80
C ILE A 89 11.69 16.94 20.40
N ASN A 90 11.94 18.21 20.09
CA ASN A 90 13.07 18.95 20.64
C ASN A 90 13.00 19.06 22.17
N GLU A 91 11.82 19.36 22.72
CA GLU A 91 11.62 19.47 24.17
C GLU A 91 11.79 18.14 24.89
N VAL A 92 11.23 17.05 24.32
CA VAL A 92 11.37 15.70 24.86
C VAL A 92 12.85 15.29 24.90
N ILE A 93 13.57 15.45 23.80
CA ILE A 93 15.01 15.11 23.70
C ILE A 93 15.82 16.00 24.63
N ALA A 94 15.55 17.31 24.67
CA ALA A 94 16.31 18.25 25.50
C ALA A 94 16.19 17.94 27.00
N LYS A 95 14.97 17.67 27.48
CA LYS A 95 14.76 17.31 28.88
C LYS A 95 15.44 15.98 29.23
N ARG A 96 15.27 14.95 28.37
CA ARG A 96 15.93 13.65 28.59
C ARG A 96 17.46 13.76 28.54
N ALA A 97 18.00 14.50 27.57
CA ALA A 97 19.43 14.76 27.49
C ALA A 97 19.97 15.54 28.69
N SER A 98 19.18 16.49 29.22
CA SER A 98 19.56 17.23 30.46
C SER A 98 19.67 16.32 31.67
N GLU A 99 18.77 15.34 31.82
CA GLU A 99 18.87 14.32 32.89
C GLU A 99 20.11 13.45 32.70
N LEU A 100 20.42 13.01 31.48
CA LEU A 100 21.56 12.17 31.19
C LEU A 100 22.89 12.90 31.39
N LEU A 101 22.92 14.21 31.13
CA LEU A 101 24.11 15.05 31.21
C LEU A 101 24.31 15.68 32.58
N GLY A 102 23.26 15.79 33.41
CA GLY A 102 23.27 16.49 34.69
C GLY A 102 23.29 18.01 34.59
N ARG A 103 23.11 18.59 33.41
CA ARG A 103 23.01 20.04 33.17
C ARG A 103 22.04 20.34 32.02
N VAL A 104 21.59 21.59 31.89
CA VAL A 104 20.57 22.00 30.91
C VAL A 104 21.05 21.82 29.46
N VAL A 105 20.28 21.06 28.70
CA VAL A 105 20.32 21.00 27.24
C VAL A 105 19.14 21.77 26.70
N HIS A 106 19.40 22.79 25.86
CA HIS A 106 18.33 23.66 25.35
C HIS A 106 17.72 23.08 24.06
N PRO A 107 16.36 23.06 23.92
CA PRO A 107 15.69 22.46 22.76
C PRO A 107 16.04 23.14 21.42
N ASN A 108 16.19 24.47 21.39
CA ASN A 108 16.51 25.19 20.17
C ASN A 108 18.01 25.34 19.93
N ASP A 109 18.79 25.76 20.95
CA ASP A 109 20.19 26.09 20.77
C ASP A 109 21.08 24.83 20.61
N HIS A 110 20.67 23.68 21.20
CA HIS A 110 21.42 22.45 21.16
C HIS A 110 20.75 21.38 20.28
N VAL A 111 19.50 20.95 20.61
CA VAL A 111 18.83 19.86 19.88
C VAL A 111 18.50 20.25 18.45
N ASN A 112 18.02 21.49 18.22
CA ASN A 112 17.61 21.99 16.91
C ASN A 112 18.72 22.79 16.19
N MET A 113 19.97 22.75 16.67
CA MET A 113 21.08 23.50 16.08
C MET A 113 21.23 23.22 14.59
N GLY A 114 21.25 24.30 13.77
CA GLY A 114 21.38 24.21 12.32
C GLY A 114 20.18 23.64 11.57
N GLN A 115 19.01 23.61 12.20
CA GLN A 115 17.80 22.98 11.68
C GLN A 115 16.61 23.96 11.70
N SER A 116 15.61 23.67 10.88
CA SER A 116 14.26 24.24 10.92
C SER A 116 13.23 23.13 10.83
N SER A 117 12.02 23.34 11.33
CA SER A 117 10.90 22.42 11.03
C SER A 117 10.70 22.24 9.53
N ASN A 118 11.00 23.30 8.76
CA ASN A 118 10.79 23.34 7.31
C ASN A 118 11.67 22.35 6.52
N ASP A 119 12.82 21.98 7.02
CA ASP A 119 13.70 20.98 6.40
C ASP A 119 13.71 19.64 7.17
N VAL A 120 13.55 19.65 8.49
CA VAL A 120 13.56 18.45 9.35
C VAL A 120 12.31 17.58 9.14
N VAL A 121 11.11 18.17 9.21
CA VAL A 121 9.87 17.39 9.15
C VAL A 121 9.66 16.74 7.79
N PRO A 122 9.83 17.44 6.64
CA PRO A 122 9.73 16.78 5.33
C PRO A 122 10.85 15.74 5.08
N THR A 123 12.02 15.90 5.71
CA THR A 123 13.06 14.86 5.73
C THR A 123 12.57 13.63 6.47
N ALA A 124 12.06 13.80 7.70
CA ALA A 124 11.58 12.70 8.53
C ALA A 124 10.41 11.94 7.88
N ILE A 125 9.47 12.65 7.22
CA ILE A 125 8.37 12.01 6.49
C ILE A 125 8.89 11.13 5.36
N ARG A 126 9.84 11.60 4.54
CA ARG A 126 10.44 10.79 3.47
C ARG A 126 11.16 9.56 4.02
N VAL A 127 11.92 9.73 5.10
CA VAL A 127 12.61 8.61 5.78
C VAL A 127 11.59 7.61 6.33
N ALA A 128 10.55 8.07 7.03
CA ALA A 128 9.51 7.20 7.58
C ALA A 128 8.76 6.44 6.49
N THR A 129 8.34 7.14 5.43
CA THR A 129 7.63 6.53 4.30
C THR A 129 8.47 5.45 3.62
N TYR A 130 9.75 5.74 3.34
CA TYR A 130 10.63 4.76 2.71
C TYR A 130 10.81 3.52 3.60
N LEU A 131 11.09 3.72 4.89
CA LEU A 131 11.26 2.63 5.85
C LEU A 131 10.01 1.75 5.96
N GLU A 132 8.83 2.34 6.08
CA GLU A 132 7.57 1.59 6.22
C GLU A 132 7.21 0.83 4.94
N VAL A 133 7.40 1.44 3.79
CA VAL A 133 7.10 0.75 2.52
C VAL A 133 8.06 -0.42 2.32
N GLU A 134 9.36 -0.25 2.55
CA GLU A 134 10.37 -1.32 2.38
C GLU A 134 10.22 -2.44 3.43
N SER A 135 9.89 -2.11 4.67
CA SER A 135 9.83 -3.10 5.76
C SER A 135 8.46 -3.76 5.91
N SER A 136 7.39 -3.18 5.39
CA SER A 136 6.02 -3.66 5.61
C SER A 136 5.24 -3.93 4.31
N LEU A 137 5.13 -2.94 3.41
CA LEU A 137 4.27 -3.05 2.24
C LEU A 137 4.90 -3.93 1.14
N ILE A 138 6.17 -3.73 0.80
CA ILE A 138 6.84 -4.54 -0.23
C ILE A 138 6.89 -6.02 0.15
N PRO A 139 7.24 -6.41 1.39
CA PRO A 139 7.11 -7.81 1.80
C PRO A 139 5.69 -8.36 1.70
N ALA A 140 4.69 -7.60 2.14
CA ALA A 140 3.28 -8.01 2.05
C ALA A 140 2.83 -8.22 0.60
N LEU A 141 3.19 -7.30 -0.32
CA LEU A 141 2.92 -7.43 -1.76
C LEU A 141 3.62 -8.65 -2.36
N THR A 142 4.89 -8.87 -2.00
CA THR A 142 5.68 -10.00 -2.50
C THR A 142 5.07 -11.33 -2.11
N ASP A 143 4.72 -11.49 -0.83
CA ASP A 143 4.10 -12.72 -0.33
C ASP A 143 2.70 -12.92 -0.92
N PHE A 144 1.91 -11.85 -1.02
CA PHE A 144 0.57 -11.89 -1.60
C PHE A 144 0.61 -12.31 -3.08
N THR A 145 1.51 -11.71 -3.85
CA THR A 145 1.68 -12.01 -5.27
C THR A 145 2.11 -13.46 -5.47
N ARG A 146 3.06 -13.95 -4.66
CA ARG A 146 3.50 -15.36 -4.69
C ARG A 146 2.33 -16.31 -4.40
N LEU A 147 1.48 -16.03 -3.43
CA LEU A 147 0.29 -16.85 -3.15
C LEU A 147 -0.67 -16.90 -4.36
N LEU A 148 -0.86 -15.79 -5.07
CA LEU A 148 -1.67 -15.76 -6.30
C LEU A 148 -1.03 -16.59 -7.42
N GLU A 149 0.30 -16.52 -7.58
CA GLU A 149 1.04 -17.34 -8.56
C GLU A 149 0.95 -18.83 -8.23
N ASP A 150 1.09 -19.22 -6.97
CA ASP A 150 0.93 -20.60 -6.51
C ASP A 150 -0.47 -21.14 -6.85
N LYS A 151 -1.52 -20.34 -6.62
CA LYS A 151 -2.90 -20.67 -7.00
C LYS A 151 -3.12 -20.70 -8.52
N ALA A 152 -2.43 -19.85 -9.25
CA ALA A 152 -2.47 -19.89 -10.72
C ALA A 152 -1.94 -21.21 -11.28
N VAL A 153 -0.89 -21.76 -10.67
CA VAL A 153 -0.33 -23.09 -11.03
C VAL A 153 -1.28 -24.21 -10.55
N GLU A 154 -1.71 -24.16 -9.29
CA GLU A 154 -2.61 -25.20 -8.70
C GLU A 154 -3.91 -25.36 -9.50
N TYR A 155 -4.48 -24.24 -9.98
CA TYR A 155 -5.77 -24.22 -10.68
C TYR A 155 -5.65 -24.12 -12.22
N GLY A 156 -4.46 -24.34 -12.77
CA GLY A 156 -4.16 -24.21 -14.18
C GLY A 156 -5.04 -25.03 -15.11
N ASP A 157 -5.56 -26.17 -14.64
CA ASP A 157 -6.42 -27.07 -15.42
C ASP A 157 -7.91 -26.98 -15.09
N LEU A 158 -8.30 -26.12 -14.15
CA LEU A 158 -9.69 -26.00 -13.70
C LEU A 158 -10.49 -25.05 -14.60
N VAL A 159 -11.20 -25.60 -15.56
CA VAL A 159 -12.00 -24.83 -16.50
C VAL A 159 -13.28 -24.30 -15.83
N LYS A 160 -13.59 -23.05 -16.10
CA LYS A 160 -14.82 -22.35 -15.71
C LYS A 160 -15.34 -21.48 -16.86
N PRO A 161 -16.61 -21.02 -16.83
CA PRO A 161 -17.04 -20.03 -17.80
C PRO A 161 -16.35 -18.70 -17.56
N GLY A 162 -15.80 -18.10 -18.61
CA GLY A 162 -15.45 -16.70 -18.58
C GLY A 162 -16.70 -15.83 -18.60
N ARG A 163 -16.59 -14.59 -18.12
CA ARG A 163 -17.70 -13.63 -18.13
C ARG A 163 -17.19 -12.25 -18.53
N THR A 164 -17.96 -11.61 -19.41
CA THR A 164 -17.83 -10.19 -19.72
C THR A 164 -19.18 -9.52 -19.52
N HIS A 165 -19.22 -8.34 -18.90
CA HIS A 165 -20.48 -7.69 -18.50
C HIS A 165 -21.38 -8.58 -17.61
N LEU A 166 -20.80 -9.49 -16.83
CA LEU A 166 -21.46 -10.56 -16.06
C LEU A 166 -22.31 -11.52 -16.92
N ARG A 167 -22.11 -11.52 -18.25
CA ARG A 167 -22.76 -12.45 -19.19
C ARG A 167 -21.78 -13.54 -19.57
N ASP A 168 -22.32 -14.69 -19.97
CA ASP A 168 -21.55 -15.85 -20.42
C ASP A 168 -20.60 -15.47 -21.55
N ALA A 169 -19.35 -15.90 -21.42
CA ALA A 169 -18.32 -15.77 -22.42
C ALA A 169 -17.57 -17.10 -22.62
N LEU A 170 -16.52 -17.07 -23.41
CA LEU A 170 -15.70 -18.26 -23.71
C LEU A 170 -15.06 -18.80 -22.41
N PRO A 171 -14.78 -20.11 -22.37
CA PRO A 171 -14.13 -20.73 -21.21
C PRO A 171 -12.76 -20.10 -20.89
N VAL A 172 -12.45 -20.06 -19.60
CA VAL A 172 -11.12 -19.75 -19.06
C VAL A 172 -10.76 -20.81 -18.03
N THR A 173 -9.52 -20.85 -17.57
CA THR A 173 -9.21 -21.60 -16.35
C THR A 173 -9.19 -20.67 -15.14
N LEU A 174 -9.53 -21.19 -13.97
CA LEU A 174 -9.39 -20.46 -12.71
C LEU A 174 -7.94 -20.02 -12.51
N GLY A 175 -6.96 -20.87 -12.92
CA GLY A 175 -5.55 -20.51 -12.88
C GLY A 175 -5.18 -19.32 -13.76
N GLN A 176 -5.83 -19.15 -14.94
CA GLN A 176 -5.62 -17.95 -15.78
C GLN A 176 -6.12 -16.68 -15.10
N GLU A 177 -7.24 -16.74 -14.36
CA GLU A 177 -7.73 -15.60 -13.57
C GLU A 177 -6.75 -15.25 -12.45
N PHE A 178 -6.29 -16.24 -11.65
CA PHE A 178 -5.29 -16.00 -10.60
C PHE A 178 -3.96 -15.47 -11.15
N LYS A 179 -3.52 -15.96 -12.31
CA LYS A 179 -2.34 -15.42 -12.99
C LYS A 179 -2.51 -13.95 -13.41
N ALA A 180 -3.70 -13.59 -13.86
CA ALA A 180 -4.01 -12.19 -14.19
C ALA A 180 -3.93 -11.29 -12.95
N TYR A 181 -4.51 -11.72 -11.81
CA TYR A 181 -4.40 -10.97 -10.55
C TYR A 181 -2.95 -10.84 -10.09
N ALA A 182 -2.16 -11.91 -10.12
CA ALA A 182 -0.73 -11.83 -9.81
C ALA A 182 -0.01 -10.79 -10.68
N GLY A 183 -0.30 -10.78 -11.99
CA GLY A 183 0.27 -9.82 -12.94
C GLY A 183 -0.12 -8.37 -12.66
N MET A 184 -1.31 -8.10 -12.08
CA MET A 184 -1.72 -6.77 -11.66
C MET A 184 -0.82 -6.28 -10.51
N PHE A 185 -0.70 -7.04 -9.42
CA PHE A 185 0.11 -6.68 -8.25
C PHE A 185 1.62 -6.63 -8.54
N LEU A 186 2.12 -7.41 -9.51
CA LEU A 186 3.51 -7.27 -9.96
C LEU A 186 3.77 -5.89 -10.58
N ARG A 187 2.90 -5.43 -11.49
CA ARG A 187 3.00 -4.09 -12.10
C ARG A 187 2.87 -2.98 -11.07
N ASP A 188 1.96 -3.13 -10.11
CA ASP A 188 1.79 -2.18 -9.02
C ASP A 188 3.03 -2.08 -8.14
N THR A 189 3.66 -3.22 -7.86
CA THR A 189 4.93 -3.28 -7.11
C THR A 189 6.05 -2.56 -7.85
N GLU A 190 6.14 -2.70 -9.17
CA GLU A 190 7.11 -1.98 -10.00
C GLU A 190 6.86 -0.46 -9.97
N PHE A 191 5.60 -0.05 -10.06
CA PHE A 191 5.22 1.36 -9.95
C PHE A 191 5.57 1.94 -8.57
N LEU A 192 5.24 1.24 -7.49
CA LEU A 192 5.60 1.65 -6.13
C LEU A 192 7.11 1.80 -5.94
N LYS A 193 7.91 0.83 -6.41
CA LYS A 193 9.38 0.90 -6.36
C LYS A 193 9.91 2.09 -7.15
N SER A 194 9.35 2.38 -8.32
CA SER A 194 9.71 3.56 -9.11
C SER A 194 9.40 4.87 -8.39
N ALA A 195 8.27 4.93 -7.68
CA ALA A 195 7.89 6.10 -6.89
C ALA A 195 8.85 6.32 -5.70
N LEU A 196 9.28 5.24 -5.02
CA LEU A 196 10.24 5.29 -3.91
C LEU A 196 11.59 5.91 -4.31
N GLU A 197 12.04 5.74 -5.56
CA GLU A 197 13.27 6.36 -6.05
C GLU A 197 13.26 7.90 -5.90
N ARG A 198 12.09 8.51 -5.96
CA ARG A 198 11.91 9.97 -5.87
C ARG A 198 12.07 10.50 -4.46
N ILE A 199 11.61 9.78 -3.46
CA ILE A 199 11.68 10.22 -2.05
C ILE A 199 13.05 9.96 -1.39
N ARG A 200 14.05 9.49 -2.13
CA ARG A 200 15.44 9.36 -1.65
C ARG A 200 16.12 10.70 -1.43
N GLU A 201 15.63 11.78 -2.07
CA GLU A 201 16.20 13.11 -1.97
C GLU A 201 15.69 13.81 -0.72
N LEU A 202 16.62 14.12 0.20
CA LEU A 202 16.29 14.73 1.48
C LEU A 202 16.65 16.21 1.49
N PRO A 203 15.76 17.11 1.98
CA PRO A 203 15.99 18.56 2.02
C PRO A 203 16.79 19.04 3.21
N ILE A 204 17.13 18.17 4.18
CA ILE A 204 17.84 18.53 5.42
C ILE A 204 19.06 19.41 5.15
N GLY A 205 19.28 20.42 5.97
CA GLY A 205 20.31 21.46 5.79
C GLY A 205 19.85 22.65 4.94
N GLY A 206 18.57 22.67 4.50
CA GLY A 206 17.98 23.83 3.84
C GLY A 206 17.62 24.96 4.82
N THR A 207 17.47 24.63 6.09
CA THR A 207 17.05 25.53 7.17
C THR A 207 15.69 26.18 6.90
N ALA A 208 15.57 27.50 7.04
CA ALA A 208 14.28 28.20 6.98
C ALA A 208 13.65 28.25 5.57
N VAL A 209 14.47 28.49 4.54
CA VAL A 209 13.97 28.80 3.17
C VAL A 209 14.69 28.03 2.06
N GLY A 210 15.61 27.14 2.40
CA GLY A 210 16.37 26.33 1.43
C GLY A 210 17.81 26.75 1.20
N THR A 211 18.22 27.89 1.74
CA THR A 211 19.59 28.45 1.55
C THR A 211 20.64 27.82 2.43
N GLY A 212 20.23 27.20 3.55
CA GLY A 212 21.16 26.67 4.55
C GLY A 212 21.81 27.75 5.41
N LEU A 213 21.23 28.97 5.48
CA LEU A 213 21.73 30.04 6.33
C LEU A 213 21.72 29.57 7.81
N ASN A 214 22.74 29.95 8.57
CA ASN A 214 22.97 29.57 9.98
C ASN A 214 23.24 28.07 10.20
N THR A 215 23.69 27.33 9.17
CA THR A 215 24.26 25.98 9.35
C THR A 215 25.57 25.84 8.58
N HIS A 216 26.36 24.82 8.93
CA HIS A 216 27.62 24.55 8.24
C HIS A 216 27.36 24.06 6.81
N PRO A 217 28.13 24.50 5.78
CA PRO A 217 27.89 24.12 4.37
C PRO A 217 27.81 22.60 4.13
N ARG A 218 28.52 21.80 4.90
CA ARG A 218 28.51 20.31 4.81
C ARG A 218 27.47 19.63 5.70
N PHE A 219 26.72 20.38 6.50
CA PHE A 219 25.79 19.80 7.47
C PHE A 219 24.78 18.85 6.83
N GLY A 220 24.06 19.32 5.81
CA GLY A 220 23.02 18.53 5.15
C GLY A 220 23.56 17.25 4.50
N GLU A 221 24.73 17.32 3.86
CA GLU A 221 25.39 16.16 3.26
C GLU A 221 25.75 15.11 4.32
N LEU A 222 26.42 15.52 5.38
CA LEU A 222 26.85 14.63 6.46
C LEU A 222 25.68 14.00 7.23
N VAL A 223 24.58 14.77 7.43
CA VAL A 223 23.37 14.23 8.05
C VAL A 223 22.73 13.15 7.16
N VAL A 224 22.68 13.34 5.85
CA VAL A 224 22.16 12.32 4.92
C VAL A 224 23.07 11.08 4.90
N GLU A 225 24.39 11.25 4.95
CA GLU A 225 25.32 10.11 5.08
C GLU A 225 25.07 9.30 6.35
N GLU A 226 24.86 9.99 7.47
CA GLU A 226 24.55 9.32 8.74
C GLU A 226 23.18 8.62 8.68
N LEU A 227 22.14 9.22 8.08
CA LEU A 227 20.84 8.59 7.87
C LEU A 227 20.96 7.34 6.99
N ARG A 228 21.80 7.36 5.95
CA ARG A 228 22.11 6.17 5.14
C ARG A 228 22.74 5.07 6.00
N ARG A 229 23.71 5.43 6.85
CA ARG A 229 24.36 4.47 7.75
C ARG A 229 23.40 3.85 8.76
N LEU A 230 22.47 4.64 9.31
CA LEU A 230 21.50 4.20 10.30
C LEU A 230 20.40 3.29 9.69
N THR A 231 20.00 3.57 8.48
CA THR A 231 18.86 2.90 7.85
C THR A 231 19.24 1.81 6.84
N GLY A 232 20.45 1.87 6.30
CA GLY A 232 20.87 1.04 5.16
C GLY A 232 20.23 1.47 3.83
N LEU A 233 19.39 2.53 3.83
CA LEU A 233 18.65 2.98 2.65
C LEU A 233 19.44 4.01 1.83
N PRO A 234 19.22 4.10 0.52
CA PRO A 234 20.06 4.86 -0.40
C PRO A 234 19.66 6.35 -0.48
N PHE A 235 19.46 7.00 0.65
CA PHE A 235 19.17 8.43 0.71
C PHE A 235 20.32 9.27 0.14
N ARG A 236 19.97 10.42 -0.46
CA ARG A 236 20.92 11.38 -0.99
C ARG A 236 20.51 12.81 -0.68
N ARG A 237 21.48 13.72 -0.66
CA ARG A 237 21.19 15.14 -0.52
C ARG A 237 20.46 15.63 -1.77
N GLY A 238 19.25 16.16 -1.58
CA GLY A 238 18.43 16.77 -2.64
C GLY A 238 18.61 18.27 -2.73
N ASN A 239 17.88 18.87 -3.67
CA ASN A 239 17.72 20.31 -3.72
C ASN A 239 16.75 20.74 -2.61
N SER A 240 17.27 21.48 -1.60
CA SER A 240 16.49 21.91 -0.44
C SER A 240 15.29 22.78 -0.82
N PHE A 241 15.46 23.68 -1.80
CA PHE A 241 14.36 24.52 -2.28
C PHE A 241 13.20 23.70 -2.85
N VAL A 242 13.50 22.61 -3.56
CA VAL A 242 12.49 21.69 -4.07
C VAL A 242 11.85 20.90 -2.94
N GLY A 243 12.66 20.23 -2.13
CA GLY A 243 12.18 19.30 -1.12
C GLY A 243 11.42 19.93 0.06
N MET A 244 11.59 21.25 0.28
CA MET A 244 10.88 22.02 1.32
C MET A 244 9.55 22.59 0.84
N ARG A 245 9.44 22.95 -0.47
CA ARG A 245 8.22 23.55 -1.04
C ARG A 245 7.31 22.56 -1.73
N SER A 246 7.80 21.37 -2.07
CA SER A 246 7.03 20.37 -2.80
C SER A 246 7.11 19.01 -2.11
N LEU A 247 5.95 18.36 -1.99
CA LEU A 247 5.80 16.98 -1.52
C LEU A 247 5.22 16.08 -2.63
N THR A 248 5.31 16.50 -3.89
CA THR A 248 4.77 15.72 -5.01
C THR A 248 5.47 14.38 -5.19
N ASP A 249 6.73 14.26 -4.78
CA ASP A 249 7.46 13.00 -4.70
C ASP A 249 6.82 12.02 -3.68
N VAL A 250 6.39 12.52 -2.52
CA VAL A 250 5.65 11.74 -1.51
C VAL A 250 4.26 11.37 -2.05
N TYR A 251 3.56 12.30 -2.71
CA TYR A 251 2.28 12.02 -3.36
C TYR A 251 2.39 10.93 -4.44
N MET A 252 3.49 10.84 -5.18
CA MET A 252 3.68 9.75 -6.15
C MET A 252 3.68 8.37 -5.48
N VAL A 253 4.19 8.25 -4.25
CA VAL A 253 4.12 7.01 -3.48
C VAL A 253 2.67 6.72 -3.05
N SER A 254 1.93 7.71 -2.58
CA SER A 254 0.49 7.59 -2.27
C SER A 254 -0.31 7.16 -3.51
N SER A 255 -0.06 7.79 -4.66
CA SER A 255 -0.72 7.44 -5.93
C SER A 255 -0.42 6.00 -6.38
N ALA A 256 0.79 5.48 -6.14
CA ALA A 256 1.12 4.08 -6.39
C ALA A 256 0.36 3.15 -5.43
N MET A 257 0.24 3.52 -4.15
CA MET A 257 -0.58 2.77 -3.17
C MET A 257 -2.07 2.77 -3.53
N LYS A 258 -2.58 3.87 -4.06
CA LYS A 258 -3.94 3.93 -4.61
C LYS A 258 -4.15 2.95 -5.77
N ALA A 259 -3.18 2.78 -6.67
CA ALA A 259 -3.27 1.78 -7.75
C ALA A 259 -3.42 0.36 -7.16
N ILE A 260 -2.61 0.00 -6.17
CA ILE A 260 -2.73 -1.26 -5.43
C ILE A 260 -4.14 -1.41 -4.81
N ALA A 261 -4.66 -0.35 -4.19
CA ALA A 261 -6.00 -0.37 -3.58
C ALA A 261 -7.12 -0.61 -4.62
N LEU A 262 -7.01 -0.03 -5.82
CA LEU A 262 -7.97 -0.23 -6.90
C LEU A 262 -7.95 -1.68 -7.40
N ASP A 263 -6.77 -2.26 -7.61
CA ASP A 263 -6.61 -3.65 -8.04
C ASP A 263 -7.03 -4.64 -6.93
N LEU A 264 -6.82 -4.29 -5.66
CA LEU A 264 -7.33 -5.06 -4.52
C LEU A 264 -8.85 -5.09 -4.48
N ILE A 265 -9.53 -3.96 -4.69
CA ILE A 265 -11.00 -3.90 -4.78
C ILE A 265 -11.49 -4.77 -5.95
N ARG A 266 -10.80 -4.72 -7.09
CA ARG A 266 -11.14 -5.53 -8.26
C ARG A 266 -11.06 -7.02 -7.95
N LEU A 267 -9.98 -7.50 -7.38
CA LEU A 267 -9.82 -8.89 -6.95
C LEU A 267 -10.91 -9.29 -5.94
N CYS A 268 -11.14 -8.47 -4.93
CA CYS A 268 -12.15 -8.73 -3.89
C CYS A 268 -13.57 -8.84 -4.47
N ASN A 269 -13.93 -8.01 -5.45
CA ASN A 269 -15.21 -8.11 -6.14
C ASN A 269 -15.37 -9.44 -6.88
N ASP A 270 -14.35 -9.88 -7.60
CA ASP A 270 -14.38 -11.15 -8.32
C ASP A 270 -14.45 -12.34 -7.35
N LEU A 271 -13.70 -12.31 -6.25
CA LEU A 271 -13.78 -13.33 -5.18
C LEU A 271 -15.18 -13.42 -4.57
N ARG A 272 -15.80 -12.27 -4.25
CA ARG A 272 -17.18 -12.25 -3.71
C ARG A 272 -18.20 -12.81 -4.70
N LEU A 273 -18.06 -12.51 -5.99
CA LEU A 273 -18.94 -13.06 -7.03
C LEU A 273 -18.76 -14.56 -7.17
N MET A 274 -17.53 -15.06 -7.24
CA MET A 274 -17.23 -16.49 -7.32
C MET A 274 -17.72 -17.26 -6.09
N TYR A 275 -17.64 -16.65 -4.89
CA TYR A 275 -18.11 -17.24 -3.62
C TYR A 275 -19.62 -17.14 -3.41
N SER A 276 -20.33 -16.32 -4.18
CA SER A 276 -21.76 -16.04 -3.96
C SER A 276 -22.61 -17.30 -3.96
N GLY A 277 -23.58 -17.34 -3.07
CA GLY A 277 -24.52 -18.47 -2.95
C GLY A 277 -24.63 -19.02 -1.53
N PRO A 278 -24.54 -20.37 -1.31
CA PRO A 278 -24.13 -21.41 -2.27
C PRO A 278 -25.21 -21.85 -3.28
N ASN A 279 -26.49 -21.71 -2.95
CA ASN A 279 -27.57 -22.28 -3.76
C ASN A 279 -28.05 -21.33 -4.87
N THR A 280 -28.09 -20.02 -4.61
CA THR A 280 -28.66 -18.98 -5.50
C THR A 280 -27.61 -18.10 -6.16
N GLY A 281 -26.33 -18.41 -6.03
CA GLY A 281 -25.21 -17.67 -6.63
C GLY A 281 -24.32 -18.54 -7.51
N LEU A 282 -23.10 -18.04 -7.79
CA LEU A 282 -22.16 -18.73 -8.66
C LEU A 282 -21.58 -19.98 -8.00
N ASN A 283 -21.16 -19.85 -6.75
CA ASN A 283 -20.58 -20.96 -5.97
C ASN A 283 -19.43 -21.68 -6.70
N GLU A 284 -18.54 -20.90 -7.32
CA GLU A 284 -17.37 -21.44 -8.05
C GLU A 284 -16.17 -21.71 -7.14
N ILE A 285 -16.12 -20.99 -6.02
CA ILE A 285 -15.09 -21.19 -4.97
C ILE A 285 -15.74 -21.26 -3.60
N ASP A 286 -15.02 -21.86 -2.66
CA ASP A 286 -15.29 -21.81 -1.23
C ASP A 286 -14.17 -21.08 -0.50
N ILE A 287 -14.54 -20.22 0.47
CA ILE A 287 -13.62 -19.47 1.33
C ILE A 287 -13.91 -19.85 2.76
N PRO A 288 -13.02 -20.59 3.45
CA PRO A 288 -13.22 -20.96 4.85
C PRO A 288 -13.41 -19.73 5.73
N GLN A 289 -14.40 -19.77 6.62
CA GLN A 289 -14.71 -18.69 7.54
C GLN A 289 -14.30 -19.03 8.96
N GLU A 290 -13.70 -18.08 9.67
CA GLU A 290 -13.22 -18.24 11.05
C GLU A 290 -14.24 -17.74 12.09
N ILE A 291 -15.22 -16.91 11.64
CA ILE A 291 -16.24 -16.33 12.50
C ILE A 291 -17.62 -16.42 11.86
N PRO A 292 -18.71 -16.46 12.64
CA PRO A 292 -20.06 -16.45 12.13
C PRO A 292 -20.33 -15.21 11.25
N GLY A 293 -20.90 -15.41 10.07
CA GLY A 293 -21.20 -14.34 9.12
C GLY A 293 -22.49 -13.58 9.43
N SER A 294 -23.37 -14.11 10.30
CA SER A 294 -24.68 -13.51 10.59
C SER A 294 -25.09 -13.75 12.04
N SER A 295 -25.64 -12.72 12.66
CA SER A 295 -26.23 -12.79 14.02
C SER A 295 -27.65 -13.34 14.03
N ILE A 296 -28.34 -13.40 12.89
CA ILE A 296 -29.75 -13.80 12.79
C ILE A 296 -29.98 -15.06 11.92
N MET A 297 -29.10 -15.36 10.97
CA MET A 297 -29.21 -16.52 10.09
C MET A 297 -28.14 -17.56 10.46
N PRO A 298 -28.53 -18.66 11.18
CA PRO A 298 -27.58 -19.71 11.53
C PRO A 298 -26.97 -20.35 10.28
N GLY A 299 -25.65 -20.53 10.30
CA GLY A 299 -24.91 -21.17 9.18
C GLY A 299 -24.71 -20.29 7.95
N LYS A 300 -25.06 -19.00 8.01
CA LYS A 300 -24.71 -18.04 6.94
C LYS A 300 -23.26 -17.61 7.11
N GLU A 301 -22.45 -17.95 6.14
CA GLU A 301 -21.04 -17.60 6.05
C GLU A 301 -20.85 -16.42 5.07
N ASN A 302 -20.29 -15.30 5.54
CA ASN A 302 -19.99 -14.14 4.71
C ASN A 302 -18.49 -14.06 4.46
N PRO A 303 -18.03 -13.52 3.32
CA PRO A 303 -16.59 -13.37 3.03
C PRO A 303 -16.00 -12.15 3.77
N VAL A 304 -16.03 -12.20 5.13
CA VAL A 304 -15.77 -11.04 5.99
C VAL A 304 -14.37 -10.45 5.82
N ILE A 305 -13.34 -11.27 5.56
CA ILE A 305 -11.97 -10.79 5.32
C ILE A 305 -11.88 -10.08 3.97
N VAL A 306 -12.58 -10.59 2.96
CA VAL A 306 -12.66 -9.93 1.64
C VAL A 306 -13.32 -8.56 1.77
N GLU A 307 -14.41 -8.48 2.53
CA GLU A 307 -15.13 -7.22 2.78
C GLU A 307 -14.27 -6.22 3.57
N ALA A 308 -13.59 -6.67 4.62
CA ALA A 308 -12.69 -5.83 5.41
C ALA A 308 -11.52 -5.30 4.56
N SER A 309 -10.96 -6.13 3.66
CA SER A 309 -9.90 -5.71 2.73
C SER A 309 -10.39 -4.65 1.75
N MET A 310 -11.64 -4.74 1.29
CA MET A 310 -12.25 -3.69 0.46
C MET A 310 -12.41 -2.37 1.23
N LEU A 311 -12.84 -2.42 2.49
CA LEU A 311 -12.97 -1.22 3.32
C LEU A 311 -11.61 -0.54 3.53
N ALA A 312 -10.55 -1.32 3.80
CA ALA A 312 -9.19 -0.80 3.89
C ALA A 312 -8.75 -0.12 2.58
N ALA A 313 -9.00 -0.77 1.44
CA ALA A 313 -8.65 -0.22 0.13
C ALA A 313 -9.43 1.08 -0.19
N VAL A 314 -10.72 1.14 0.14
CA VAL A 314 -11.53 2.37 -0.01
C VAL A 314 -10.97 3.50 0.86
N GLN A 315 -10.57 3.20 2.10
CA GLN A 315 -9.96 4.19 2.99
C GLN A 315 -8.65 4.74 2.41
N VAL A 316 -7.79 3.87 1.83
CA VAL A 316 -6.55 4.29 1.15
C VAL A 316 -6.85 5.26 0.00
N ILE A 317 -7.86 5.00 -0.81
CA ILE A 317 -8.27 5.91 -1.90
C ILE A 317 -8.70 7.28 -1.35
N GLY A 318 -9.40 7.29 -0.21
CA GLY A 318 -9.78 8.52 0.47
C GLY A 318 -8.57 9.30 1.01
N LEU A 319 -7.61 8.61 1.60
CA LEU A 319 -6.35 9.20 2.12
C LEU A 319 -5.50 9.77 0.98
N ASP A 320 -5.33 9.07 -0.15
CA ASP A 320 -4.65 9.61 -1.34
C ASP A 320 -5.28 10.92 -1.81
N THR A 321 -6.60 11.04 -1.75
CA THR A 321 -7.28 12.28 -2.08
C THR A 321 -6.91 13.41 -1.10
N ALA A 322 -6.85 13.12 0.20
CA ALA A 322 -6.39 14.08 1.21
C ALA A 322 -4.93 14.47 0.99
N VAL A 323 -4.04 13.50 0.73
CA VAL A 323 -2.62 13.73 0.39
C VAL A 323 -2.50 14.63 -0.84
N SER A 324 -3.23 14.34 -1.92
CA SER A 324 -3.16 15.11 -3.17
C SER A 324 -3.55 16.59 -2.98
N LEU A 325 -4.47 16.87 -2.07
CA LEU A 325 -4.86 18.23 -1.72
C LEU A 325 -3.86 18.88 -0.75
N ALA A 326 -3.38 18.11 0.25
CA ALA A 326 -2.43 18.62 1.23
C ALA A 326 -1.08 19.04 0.61
N VAL A 327 -0.56 18.26 -0.35
CA VAL A 327 0.71 18.63 -1.03
C VAL A 327 0.62 19.88 -1.89
N ASN A 328 -0.59 20.36 -2.19
CA ASN A 328 -0.84 21.60 -2.92
C ASN A 328 -0.93 22.84 -2.00
N LEU A 329 -0.90 22.65 -0.68
CA LEU A 329 -0.94 23.76 0.27
C LEU A 329 0.46 24.37 0.43
N GLY A 330 0.50 25.70 0.50
CA GLY A 330 1.72 26.46 0.75
C GLY A 330 2.07 27.42 -0.38
N GLU A 331 2.90 28.39 -0.06
CA GLU A 331 3.35 29.45 -0.95
C GLU A 331 4.88 29.62 -0.85
N PHE A 332 5.48 30.09 -1.93
CA PHE A 332 6.89 30.42 -2.05
C PHE A 332 7.84 29.29 -1.59
N GLU A 333 8.48 29.41 -0.43
CA GLU A 333 9.54 28.51 0.03
C GLU A 333 9.06 27.38 0.92
N LEU A 334 7.74 27.23 1.18
CA LEU A 334 7.23 26.27 2.16
C LEU A 334 5.97 25.54 1.67
N SER A 335 5.93 24.23 1.86
CA SER A 335 4.70 23.44 1.86
C SER A 335 4.04 23.48 3.24
N MET A 336 2.71 23.66 3.29
CA MET A 336 1.94 23.70 4.54
C MET A 336 1.12 22.45 4.83
N GLY A 337 1.12 21.47 3.95
CA GLY A 337 0.43 20.18 4.15
C GLY A 337 1.29 19.08 4.76
N ILE A 338 2.48 19.39 5.28
CA ILE A 338 3.51 18.42 5.67
C ILE A 338 3.02 17.43 6.75
N PRO A 339 2.43 17.85 7.89
CA PRO A 339 2.00 16.91 8.94
C PRO A 339 0.92 15.94 8.48
N LEU A 340 -0.10 16.45 7.78
CA LEU A 340 -1.21 15.64 7.28
C LEU A 340 -0.73 14.65 6.23
N THR A 341 0.08 15.08 5.26
CA THR A 341 0.70 14.20 4.26
C THR A 341 1.48 13.06 4.92
N GLY A 342 2.29 13.38 5.94
CA GLY A 342 3.05 12.35 6.67
C GLY A 342 2.16 11.35 7.39
N TYR A 343 1.13 11.82 8.06
CA TYR A 343 0.19 10.96 8.76
C TYR A 343 -0.58 10.05 7.81
N ASP A 344 -1.17 10.61 6.76
CA ASP A 344 -2.02 9.88 5.83
C ASP A 344 -1.24 8.81 5.06
N ILE A 345 -0.04 9.13 4.56
CA ILE A 345 0.76 8.17 3.79
C ILE A 345 1.21 6.97 4.63
N ILE A 346 1.55 7.17 5.89
CA ILE A 346 1.88 6.06 6.79
C ILE A 346 0.64 5.19 7.08
N LEU A 347 -0.52 5.81 7.24
CA LEU A 347 -1.77 5.09 7.43
C LEU A 347 -2.14 4.26 6.19
N GLU A 348 -1.91 4.78 4.96
CA GLU A 348 -2.07 4.02 3.72
C GLU A 348 -1.19 2.76 3.71
N VAL A 349 0.10 2.88 4.06
CA VAL A 349 1.01 1.73 4.16
C VAL A 349 0.49 0.68 5.14
N GLN A 350 0.03 1.11 6.32
CA GLN A 350 -0.49 0.21 7.35
C GLN A 350 -1.74 -0.54 6.90
N LEU A 351 -2.71 0.18 6.30
CA LEU A 351 -3.96 -0.39 5.82
C LEU A 351 -3.73 -1.40 4.67
N LEU A 352 -2.91 -1.06 3.68
CA LEU A 352 -2.62 -1.96 2.56
C LEU A 352 -1.84 -3.19 3.02
N SER A 353 -0.80 -2.99 3.83
CA SER A 353 0.00 -4.10 4.34
C SER A 353 -0.85 -5.06 5.18
N GLY A 354 -1.76 -4.52 6.00
CA GLY A 354 -2.71 -5.31 6.78
C GLY A 354 -3.67 -6.08 5.90
N ALA A 355 -4.31 -5.41 4.93
CA ALA A 355 -5.28 -6.01 4.02
C ALA A 355 -4.65 -7.14 3.18
N LEU A 356 -3.46 -6.92 2.61
CA LEU A 356 -2.75 -7.92 1.80
C LEU A 356 -2.37 -9.15 2.61
N ARG A 357 -1.87 -8.98 3.85
CA ARG A 357 -1.54 -10.10 4.74
C ARG A 357 -2.78 -10.91 5.12
N GLN A 358 -3.84 -10.24 5.57
CA GLN A 358 -5.07 -10.92 6.01
C GLN A 358 -5.77 -11.62 4.83
N LEU A 359 -5.90 -10.93 3.68
CA LEU A 359 -6.47 -11.53 2.49
C LEU A 359 -5.62 -12.69 1.97
N GLY A 360 -4.30 -12.56 2.00
CA GLY A 360 -3.35 -13.60 1.59
C GLY A 360 -3.48 -14.84 2.45
N GLU A 361 -3.41 -14.70 3.78
CA GLU A 361 -3.40 -15.82 4.73
C GLU A 361 -4.77 -16.51 4.86
N TYR A 362 -5.84 -15.74 5.00
CA TYR A 362 -7.15 -16.30 5.34
C TYR A 362 -8.04 -16.56 4.12
N VAL A 363 -7.71 -16.00 2.97
CA VAL A 363 -8.51 -16.18 1.75
C VAL A 363 -7.70 -16.85 0.65
N ILE A 364 -6.65 -16.21 0.11
CA ILE A 364 -5.96 -16.71 -1.07
C ILE A 364 -5.27 -18.06 -0.79
N ALA A 365 -4.57 -18.20 0.33
CA ALA A 365 -3.93 -19.46 0.69
C ALA A 365 -4.92 -20.62 0.88
N ARG A 366 -6.15 -20.33 1.29
CA ARG A 366 -7.15 -21.33 1.74
C ARG A 366 -8.33 -21.51 0.78
N VAL A 367 -8.50 -20.66 -0.22
CA VAL A 367 -9.59 -20.78 -1.20
C VAL A 367 -9.61 -22.15 -1.84
N LYS A 368 -10.81 -22.74 -1.97
CA LYS A 368 -11.03 -24.05 -2.57
C LYS A 368 -11.92 -23.92 -3.80
N PRO A 369 -11.58 -24.56 -4.93
CA PRO A 369 -12.41 -24.54 -6.13
C PRO A 369 -13.57 -25.54 -6.05
N ASN A 370 -14.77 -25.13 -6.41
CA ASN A 370 -15.90 -26.04 -6.64
C ASN A 370 -15.86 -26.56 -8.09
N LYS A 371 -15.02 -27.58 -8.30
CA LYS A 371 -14.72 -28.14 -9.63
C LYS A 371 -15.97 -28.58 -10.39
N GLU A 372 -16.89 -29.22 -9.70
CA GLU A 372 -18.14 -29.73 -10.31
C GLU A 372 -19.04 -28.57 -10.78
N ARG A 373 -19.21 -27.55 -9.92
CA ARG A 373 -20.01 -26.37 -10.22
C ARG A 373 -19.43 -25.59 -11.41
N MET A 374 -18.13 -25.33 -11.40
CA MET A 374 -17.45 -24.64 -12.49
C MET A 374 -17.63 -25.39 -13.82
N ARG A 375 -17.38 -26.71 -13.83
CA ARG A 375 -17.54 -27.54 -15.02
C ARG A 375 -18.97 -27.48 -15.55
N LYS A 376 -19.96 -27.67 -14.67
CA LYS A 376 -21.40 -27.62 -15.04
C LYS A 376 -21.77 -26.26 -15.63
N LEU A 377 -21.30 -25.17 -15.05
CA LEU A 377 -21.55 -23.83 -15.57
C LEU A 377 -20.87 -23.61 -16.95
N ALA A 378 -19.63 -24.07 -17.12
CA ALA A 378 -18.91 -23.98 -18.39
C ALA A 378 -19.62 -24.78 -19.51
N GLU A 379 -20.08 -25.99 -19.20
CA GLU A 379 -20.81 -26.84 -20.15
C GLU A 379 -22.18 -26.27 -20.54
N SER A 380 -22.82 -25.48 -19.68
CA SER A 380 -24.10 -24.86 -19.90
C SER A 380 -24.04 -23.50 -20.62
N SER A 381 -22.81 -22.95 -20.79
CA SER A 381 -22.64 -21.63 -21.42
C SER A 381 -23.05 -21.64 -22.89
N THR A 382 -23.96 -20.75 -23.24
CA THR A 382 -24.40 -20.55 -24.64
C THR A 382 -23.28 -19.91 -25.49
N ALA A 383 -22.28 -19.30 -24.87
CA ALA A 383 -21.13 -18.71 -25.56
C ALA A 383 -20.27 -19.76 -26.30
N LEU A 384 -20.37 -21.06 -25.94
CA LEU A 384 -19.73 -22.16 -26.67
C LEU A 384 -20.15 -22.23 -28.14
N ILE A 385 -21.29 -21.70 -28.48
CA ILE A 385 -21.78 -21.58 -29.89
C ILE A 385 -20.87 -20.69 -30.75
N THR A 386 -20.22 -19.71 -30.17
CA THR A 386 -19.28 -18.84 -30.89
C THR A 386 -18.18 -19.64 -31.61
N MET A 387 -17.82 -20.80 -31.06
CA MET A 387 -16.78 -21.65 -31.62
C MET A 387 -17.21 -22.40 -32.89
N ILE A 388 -18.47 -22.67 -33.02
CA ILE A 388 -19.02 -23.33 -34.21
C ILE A 388 -19.43 -22.33 -35.29
N SER A 389 -19.47 -21.03 -34.96
CA SER A 389 -19.80 -19.98 -35.91
C SER A 389 -18.93 -20.03 -37.19
N PRO A 390 -17.62 -20.29 -37.13
CA PRO A 390 -16.83 -20.47 -38.36
C PRO A 390 -17.19 -21.71 -39.18
N LEU A 391 -17.81 -22.73 -38.58
CA LEU A 391 -18.19 -23.97 -39.28
C LEU A 391 -19.56 -23.86 -39.96
N VAL A 392 -20.51 -23.17 -39.31
CA VAL A 392 -21.92 -23.15 -39.74
C VAL A 392 -22.38 -21.79 -40.29
N GLY A 393 -21.54 -20.76 -40.12
CA GLY A 393 -21.88 -19.37 -40.44
C GLY A 393 -22.56 -18.66 -39.25
N TYR A 394 -22.38 -17.33 -39.15
CA TYR A 394 -22.88 -16.51 -38.04
C TYR A 394 -24.37 -16.62 -37.81
N ASP A 395 -25.19 -16.56 -38.88
CA ASP A 395 -26.64 -16.58 -38.76
C ASP A 395 -27.19 -17.89 -38.17
N LYS A 396 -26.65 -19.04 -38.64
CA LYS A 396 -26.99 -20.35 -38.08
C LYS A 396 -26.50 -20.50 -36.64
N ALA A 397 -25.32 -20.04 -36.33
CA ALA A 397 -24.80 -20.03 -34.96
C ALA A 397 -25.66 -19.16 -34.04
N SER A 398 -26.10 -18.00 -34.51
CA SER A 398 -27.01 -17.13 -33.76
C SER A 398 -28.38 -17.77 -33.49
N MET A 399 -28.92 -18.53 -34.44
CA MET A 399 -30.14 -19.29 -34.19
C MET A 399 -29.96 -20.39 -33.15
N LEU A 400 -28.84 -21.06 -33.16
CA LEU A 400 -28.47 -22.11 -32.22
C LEU A 400 -28.17 -21.57 -30.83
N SER A 401 -27.81 -20.28 -30.67
CA SER A 401 -27.57 -19.62 -29.34
C SER A 401 -28.81 -19.61 -28.45
N LYS A 402 -29.98 -19.87 -28.99
CA LYS A 402 -31.26 -20.03 -28.25
C LYS A 402 -31.53 -21.48 -27.82
N ALA A 403 -30.67 -22.42 -28.21
CA ALA A 403 -30.81 -23.83 -27.82
C ALA A 403 -30.46 -24.01 -26.33
N VAL A 404 -31.23 -24.82 -25.62
CA VAL A 404 -31.03 -25.11 -24.20
C VAL A 404 -29.78 -25.99 -23.96
N ASN A 405 -29.38 -26.79 -24.98
CA ASN A 405 -28.26 -27.69 -24.91
C ASN A 405 -27.43 -27.65 -26.21
N ILE A 406 -26.18 -27.24 -26.11
CA ILE A 406 -25.29 -27.14 -27.26
C ILE A 406 -24.97 -28.48 -27.91
N ARG A 407 -24.89 -29.57 -27.15
CA ARG A 407 -24.67 -30.91 -27.70
C ARG A 407 -25.82 -31.36 -28.60
N ASP A 408 -27.04 -31.13 -28.17
CA ASP A 408 -28.23 -31.46 -28.93
C ASP A 408 -28.32 -30.58 -30.18
N ALA A 409 -27.97 -29.33 -30.08
CA ALA A 409 -27.90 -28.42 -31.24
C ALA A 409 -26.87 -28.92 -32.28
N LEU A 410 -25.68 -29.36 -31.84
CA LEU A 410 -24.65 -29.92 -32.72
C LEU A 410 -25.08 -31.25 -33.37
N ARG A 411 -25.75 -32.13 -32.62
CA ARG A 411 -26.36 -33.37 -33.16
C ARG A 411 -27.39 -33.03 -34.25
N GLY A 412 -28.22 -32.03 -34.01
CA GLY A 412 -29.22 -31.57 -34.98
C GLY A 412 -28.62 -31.06 -36.31
N LEU A 413 -27.36 -30.66 -36.29
CA LEU A 413 -26.60 -30.30 -37.50
C LEU A 413 -25.89 -31.48 -38.15
N GLY A 414 -26.10 -32.72 -37.67
CA GLY A 414 -25.45 -33.93 -38.20
C GLY A 414 -23.99 -34.11 -37.83
N ILE A 415 -23.51 -33.41 -36.80
CA ILE A 415 -22.12 -33.52 -36.30
C ILE A 415 -22.02 -34.78 -35.45
N SER A 416 -21.00 -35.61 -35.71
CA SER A 416 -20.77 -36.85 -34.99
C SER A 416 -20.39 -36.62 -33.52
N GLU A 417 -20.69 -37.57 -32.62
CA GLU A 417 -20.32 -37.49 -31.21
C GLU A 417 -18.81 -37.32 -30.99
N ASN A 418 -17.99 -37.93 -31.83
CA ASN A 418 -16.55 -37.76 -31.78
C ASN A 418 -16.07 -36.34 -32.11
N GLU A 419 -16.71 -35.72 -33.11
CA GLU A 419 -16.47 -34.32 -33.46
C GLU A 419 -17.00 -33.38 -32.36
N ILE A 420 -18.21 -33.65 -31.82
CA ILE A 420 -18.78 -32.90 -30.71
C ILE A 420 -17.83 -32.91 -29.50
N ASN A 421 -17.29 -34.05 -29.15
CA ASN A 421 -16.35 -34.16 -28.03
C ASN A 421 -15.03 -33.40 -28.29
N ARG A 422 -14.56 -33.31 -29.53
CA ARG A 422 -13.39 -32.49 -29.89
C ARG A 422 -13.73 -31.01 -29.82
N ILE A 423 -14.85 -30.59 -30.38
CA ILE A 423 -15.34 -29.21 -30.38
C ILE A 423 -15.55 -28.70 -28.95
N LEU A 424 -16.16 -29.51 -28.09
CA LEU A 424 -16.47 -29.20 -26.72
C LEU A 424 -15.39 -29.62 -25.72
N ASN A 425 -14.15 -29.78 -26.17
CA ASN A 425 -13.02 -29.93 -25.25
C ASN A 425 -12.76 -28.60 -24.55
N LEU A 426 -13.41 -28.41 -23.42
CA LEU A 426 -13.38 -27.15 -22.65
C LEU A 426 -11.95 -26.67 -22.35
N LYS A 427 -11.01 -27.57 -22.05
CA LYS A 427 -9.62 -27.22 -21.78
C LYS A 427 -8.94 -26.63 -23.00
N ARG A 428 -9.11 -27.27 -24.19
CA ARG A 428 -8.57 -26.74 -25.44
C ARG A 428 -9.09 -25.33 -25.76
N LEU A 429 -10.31 -25.01 -25.32
CA LEU A 429 -10.97 -23.74 -25.56
C LEU A 429 -10.43 -22.59 -24.69
N THR A 430 -9.59 -22.89 -23.73
CA THR A 430 -8.89 -21.90 -22.91
C THR A 430 -7.52 -21.50 -23.51
N GLU A 431 -7.17 -22.05 -24.69
CA GLU A 431 -5.90 -21.84 -25.36
C GLU A 431 -6.09 -21.14 -26.71
N PRO A 432 -5.10 -20.36 -27.20
CA PRO A 432 -5.13 -19.77 -28.51
C PRO A 432 -5.22 -20.85 -29.62
N GLY A 433 -5.90 -20.54 -30.72
CA GLY A 433 -5.93 -21.40 -31.90
C GLY A 433 -7.20 -21.25 -32.72
N ILE A 434 -7.15 -21.79 -33.96
CA ILE A 434 -8.31 -21.84 -34.89
C ILE A 434 -8.83 -23.26 -34.87
N ILE A 435 -9.87 -23.51 -34.07
CA ILE A 435 -10.42 -24.85 -33.82
C ILE A 435 -10.89 -25.54 -35.13
N THR A 436 -11.43 -24.78 -36.08
CA THR A 436 -11.87 -25.31 -37.37
C THR A 436 -10.73 -25.91 -38.19
N ARG A 437 -9.51 -25.36 -38.14
CA ARG A 437 -8.33 -25.94 -38.82
C ARG A 437 -7.88 -27.24 -38.14
N GLU A 438 -8.07 -27.39 -36.85
CA GLU A 438 -7.73 -28.61 -36.11
C GLU A 438 -8.73 -29.74 -36.40
N LEU A 439 -9.92 -29.42 -36.88
CA LEU A 439 -10.94 -30.36 -37.31
C LEU A 439 -10.79 -30.76 -38.79
N GLY A 440 -9.77 -30.24 -39.51
CA GLY A 440 -9.51 -30.56 -40.92
C GLY A 440 -10.52 -29.91 -41.87
N LYS A 441 -11.11 -28.81 -41.50
CA LYS A 441 -12.09 -28.03 -42.29
C LYS A 441 -11.63 -26.60 -42.55
#